data_40d3416a4ff7f00c9bb98f01a88c3983
#
_entry.id   40d3416a4ff7f00c9bb98f01a88c3983
#
_cell.length_a   1.000
_cell.length_b   1.000
_cell.length_c   1.000
_cell.angle_alpha   90.00
_cell.angle_beta   90.00
_cell.angle_gamma   90.00
#
_symmetry.space_group_name_H-M   'P 1'
#
loop_
_entity.id
_entity.type
_entity.pdbx_description
1 polymer ?
#
loop_
_entity_poly.entity_id
_entity_poly.type
_entity_poly.pdbx_seq_one_letter_code
_entity_poly.pdbx_strand_id
1 'polypeptide(L)'
;SRDEAFHALNDSIRTWYTTHDLLEAAEKDAEKRPGAYIAMVSKARREVWILGDCQALVDGILYTETKAIDSLMELNRAMLIEEALIQGHSHDYLLHHPEIIQDRLAEFMTHQASFQNRMVGTSTFGYPALDGFFDHFESIIVVQLGSGLKEVTLASDGYPYLYPTLEESEMKLRQVLQKDPLLYTEYRAT
;
A
#
# COMPACT_ATOMS: atom_id res chain seq x y z
N SER A 1 -6.51 16.27 17.53
CA SER A 1 -7.47 15.47 16.75
C SER A 1 -6.72 14.59 15.74
N ARG A 2 -7.43 13.67 15.06
CA ARG A 2 -6.89 12.89 13.95
C ARG A 2 -6.36 13.84 12.86
N ASP A 3 -7.15 14.78 12.44
CA ASP A 3 -6.83 15.70 11.36
C ASP A 3 -5.59 16.55 11.71
N GLU A 4 -5.47 17.02 12.96
CA GLU A 4 -4.25 17.72 13.42
C GLU A 4 -2.99 16.83 13.32
N ALA A 5 -3.11 15.54 13.62
CA ALA A 5 -1.98 14.63 13.49
C ALA A 5 -1.54 14.46 12.02
N PHE A 6 -2.50 14.27 11.12
CA PHE A 6 -2.21 14.15 9.69
C PHE A 6 -1.74 15.48 9.07
N HIS A 7 -2.27 16.63 9.50
CA HIS A 7 -1.72 17.94 9.13
C HIS A 7 -0.25 18.08 9.56
N ALA A 8 0.08 17.73 10.80
CA ALA A 8 1.46 17.81 11.28
C ALA A 8 2.42 16.89 10.50
N LEU A 9 1.96 15.69 10.09
CA LEU A 9 2.75 14.80 9.24
C LEU A 9 2.96 15.40 7.83
N ASN A 10 1.90 15.91 7.22
CA ASN A 10 1.98 16.60 5.92
C ASN A 10 2.94 17.80 5.97
N ASP A 11 2.82 18.65 6.99
CA ASP A 11 3.67 19.81 7.17
C ASP A 11 5.14 19.42 7.35
N SER A 12 5.38 18.31 8.04
CA SER A 12 6.75 17.76 8.19
C SER A 12 7.34 17.35 6.86
N ILE A 13 6.56 16.68 5.98
CA ILE A 13 6.99 16.29 4.63
C ILE A 13 7.22 17.56 3.77
N ARG A 14 6.31 18.53 3.80
CA ARG A 14 6.50 19.81 3.07
C ARG A 14 7.73 20.56 3.54
N THR A 15 7.99 20.57 4.83
CA THR A 15 9.20 21.17 5.41
C THR A 15 10.45 20.45 4.88
N TRP A 16 10.41 19.14 4.78
CA TRP A 16 11.50 18.38 4.20
C TRP A 16 11.75 18.75 2.73
N TYR A 17 10.70 18.85 1.89
CA TYR A 17 10.85 19.33 0.51
C TYR A 17 11.48 20.72 0.45
N THR A 18 11.04 21.63 1.31
CA THR A 18 11.56 23.00 1.36
C THR A 18 13.05 23.03 1.71
N THR A 19 13.44 22.24 2.72
CA THR A 19 14.84 22.21 3.20
C THR A 19 15.81 21.53 2.25
N HIS A 20 15.29 20.79 1.25
CA HIS A 20 16.09 20.10 0.23
C HIS A 20 15.91 20.70 -1.17
N ASP A 21 15.31 21.89 -1.29
CA ASP A 21 15.05 22.58 -2.56
C ASP A 21 14.22 21.74 -3.56
N LEU A 22 13.33 20.88 -3.06
CA LEU A 22 12.49 19.97 -3.86
C LEU A 22 11.01 20.40 -3.93
N LEU A 23 10.60 21.44 -3.20
CA LEU A 23 9.18 21.82 -3.08
C LEU A 23 8.57 22.17 -4.44
N GLU A 24 9.24 23.01 -5.24
CA GLU A 24 8.75 23.41 -6.56
C GLU A 24 8.58 22.21 -7.51
N ALA A 25 9.51 21.24 -7.46
CA ALA A 25 9.43 20.03 -8.25
C ALA A 25 8.27 19.13 -7.79
N ALA A 26 8.07 18.98 -6.48
CA ALA A 26 6.97 18.22 -5.91
C ALA A 26 5.60 18.88 -6.17
N GLU A 27 5.50 20.22 -6.18
CA GLU A 27 4.26 20.93 -6.52
C GLU A 27 3.84 20.71 -7.97
N LYS A 28 4.79 20.67 -8.90
CA LYS A 28 4.53 20.53 -10.32
C LYS A 28 4.28 19.09 -10.77
N ASP A 29 4.85 18.13 -10.08
CA ASP A 29 4.93 16.74 -10.55
C ASP A 29 4.70 15.76 -9.41
N ALA A 30 3.57 15.04 -9.46
CA ALA A 30 3.22 14.04 -8.46
C ALA A 30 4.20 12.83 -8.46
N GLU A 31 4.83 12.52 -9.59
CA GLU A 31 5.83 11.45 -9.69
C GLU A 31 7.10 11.72 -8.84
N LYS A 32 7.30 12.99 -8.46
CA LYS A 32 8.40 13.41 -7.58
C LYS A 32 8.04 13.44 -6.10
N ARG A 33 6.84 13.02 -5.76
CA ARG A 33 6.35 12.94 -4.39
C ARG A 33 6.41 11.50 -3.88
N PRO A 34 7.34 11.18 -2.98
CA PRO A 34 7.22 9.91 -2.26
C PRO A 34 5.90 9.90 -1.50
N GLY A 35 5.11 8.84 -1.67
CA GLY A 35 3.89 8.59 -0.93
C GLY A 35 4.16 7.69 0.27
N ALA A 36 3.47 7.93 1.38
CA ALA A 36 3.46 7.03 2.53
C ALA A 36 2.03 6.62 2.87
N TYR A 37 1.88 5.35 3.24
CA TYR A 37 0.65 4.78 3.78
C TYR A 37 0.85 4.52 5.26
N ILE A 38 -0.21 4.64 6.05
CA ILE A 38 -0.08 4.63 7.52
C ILE A 38 -1.20 3.82 8.14
N ALA A 39 -0.84 2.92 9.05
CA ALA A 39 -1.74 2.38 10.05
C ALA A 39 -1.20 2.73 11.45
N MET A 40 -2.00 3.38 12.28
CA MET A 40 -1.57 3.79 13.62
C MET A 40 -2.67 3.65 14.67
N VAL A 41 -2.26 3.41 15.91
CA VAL A 41 -3.16 3.37 17.07
C VAL A 41 -3.03 4.66 17.89
N SER A 42 -4.12 5.39 18.03
CA SER A 42 -4.24 6.49 18.98
C SER A 42 -4.75 5.97 20.32
N LYS A 43 -3.86 5.74 21.28
CA LYS A 43 -4.24 5.29 22.63
C LYS A 43 -5.15 6.29 23.34
N ALA A 44 -4.87 7.59 23.21
CA ALA A 44 -5.62 8.65 23.88
C ALA A 44 -7.05 8.75 23.36
N ARG A 45 -7.28 8.48 22.08
CA ARG A 45 -8.60 8.53 21.45
C ARG A 45 -9.28 7.15 21.39
N ARG A 46 -8.51 6.09 21.64
CA ARG A 46 -8.96 4.71 21.46
C ARG A 46 -9.44 4.46 20.02
N GLU A 47 -8.62 4.80 19.08
CA GLU A 47 -8.91 4.70 17.65
C GLU A 47 -7.74 4.05 16.93
N VAL A 48 -8.02 3.30 15.86
CA VAL A 48 -7.05 2.98 14.81
C VAL A 48 -7.35 3.89 13.62
N TRP A 49 -6.31 4.45 13.04
CA TRP A 49 -6.38 5.26 11.82
C TRP A 49 -5.59 4.59 10.72
N ILE A 50 -6.21 4.44 9.54
CA ILE A 50 -5.58 3.83 8.39
C ILE A 50 -5.71 4.78 7.20
N LEU A 51 -4.61 5.06 6.53
CA LEU A 51 -4.55 5.79 5.28
C LEU A 51 -3.85 4.93 4.24
N GLY A 52 -4.48 4.76 3.07
CA GLY A 52 -4.00 3.89 2.00
C GLY A 52 -4.31 2.43 2.27
N ASP A 53 -3.49 1.53 1.75
CA ASP A 53 -3.66 0.08 1.72
C ASP A 53 -3.04 -0.67 2.90
N CYS A 54 -2.60 0.05 3.93
CA CYS A 54 -2.23 -0.58 5.19
C CYS A 54 -3.39 -1.36 5.80
N GLN A 55 -3.07 -2.28 6.68
CA GLN A 55 -4.01 -3.20 7.30
C GLN A 55 -4.06 -3.03 8.81
N ALA A 56 -5.24 -3.20 9.39
CA ALA A 56 -5.42 -3.35 10.82
C ALA A 56 -6.38 -4.50 11.12
N LEU A 57 -5.94 -5.44 11.93
CA LEU A 57 -6.77 -6.51 12.47
C LEU A 57 -7.12 -6.14 13.91
N VAL A 58 -8.41 -5.91 14.19
CA VAL A 58 -8.92 -5.51 15.51
C VAL A 58 -9.88 -6.57 16.01
N ASP A 59 -9.51 -7.28 17.06
CA ASP A 59 -10.30 -8.39 17.62
C ASP A 59 -10.77 -9.39 16.54
N GLY A 60 -9.91 -9.70 15.57
CA GLY A 60 -10.18 -10.64 14.46
C GLY A 60 -10.94 -10.04 13.28
N ILE A 61 -11.29 -8.74 13.29
CA ILE A 61 -11.91 -8.05 12.16
C ILE A 61 -10.83 -7.28 11.39
N LEU A 62 -10.69 -7.60 10.10
CA LEU A 62 -9.73 -6.93 9.22
C LEU A 62 -10.32 -5.64 8.66
N TYR A 63 -9.56 -4.56 8.78
CA TYR A 63 -9.82 -3.26 8.17
C TYR A 63 -8.67 -2.93 7.22
N THR A 64 -8.98 -2.71 5.96
CA THR A 64 -8.04 -2.33 4.90
C THR A 64 -8.83 -1.71 3.75
N GLU A 65 -8.13 -1.00 2.89
CA GLU A 65 -8.66 -0.49 1.63
C GLU A 65 -7.76 -0.95 0.48
N THR A 66 -8.35 -1.29 -0.64
CA THR A 66 -7.62 -1.68 -1.86
C THR A 66 -7.76 -0.59 -2.90
N LYS A 67 -6.67 -0.25 -3.57
CA LYS A 67 -6.68 0.69 -4.68
C LYS A 67 -7.09 -0.05 -5.97
N ALA A 68 -7.95 0.57 -6.77
CA ALA A 68 -8.35 0.00 -8.07
C ALA A 68 -7.15 -0.20 -8.99
N ILE A 69 -6.13 0.64 -8.88
CA ILE A 69 -4.91 0.55 -9.68
C ILE A 69 -4.07 -0.68 -9.30
N ASP A 70 -4.07 -1.11 -8.03
CA ASP A 70 -3.32 -2.30 -7.60
C ASP A 70 -3.85 -3.55 -8.30
N SER A 71 -5.18 -3.71 -8.38
CA SER A 71 -5.79 -4.84 -9.11
C SER A 71 -5.39 -4.90 -10.58
N LEU A 72 -5.21 -3.74 -11.23
CA LEU A 72 -4.70 -3.69 -12.61
C LEU A 72 -3.23 -4.11 -12.66
N MET A 73 -2.42 -3.65 -11.72
CA MET A 73 -0.99 -3.98 -11.65
C MET A 73 -0.78 -5.46 -11.38
N GLU A 74 -1.54 -6.04 -10.45
CA GLU A 74 -1.55 -7.48 -10.16
C GLU A 74 -1.85 -8.33 -11.39
N LEU A 75 -2.88 -7.97 -12.15
CA LEU A 75 -3.26 -8.67 -13.39
C LEU A 75 -2.19 -8.50 -14.48
N ASN A 76 -1.66 -7.30 -14.65
CA ASN A 76 -0.60 -7.04 -15.62
C ASN A 76 0.66 -7.84 -15.28
N ARG A 77 1.08 -7.83 -14.01
CA ARG A 77 2.21 -8.63 -13.55
C ARG A 77 2.00 -10.13 -13.76
N ALA A 78 0.82 -10.64 -13.43
CA ALA A 78 0.49 -12.05 -13.65
C ALA A 78 0.57 -12.42 -15.15
N MET A 79 0.04 -11.57 -16.03
CA MET A 79 0.12 -11.76 -17.49
C MET A 79 1.57 -11.79 -17.98
N LEU A 80 2.43 -10.88 -17.49
CA LEU A 80 3.84 -10.84 -17.87
C LEU A 80 4.61 -12.09 -17.41
N ILE A 81 4.29 -12.63 -16.24
CA ILE A 81 4.86 -13.87 -15.74
C ILE A 81 4.42 -15.06 -16.62
N GLU A 82 3.13 -15.17 -16.91
CA GLU A 82 2.60 -16.23 -17.79
C GLU A 82 3.25 -16.15 -19.18
N GLU A 83 3.39 -14.95 -19.76
CA GLU A 83 4.08 -14.76 -21.05
C GLU A 83 5.53 -15.25 -20.98
N ALA A 84 6.28 -14.89 -19.93
CA ALA A 84 7.65 -15.34 -19.76
C ALA A 84 7.76 -16.86 -19.64
N LEU A 85 6.82 -17.50 -18.92
CA LEU A 85 6.75 -18.97 -18.82
C LEU A 85 6.44 -19.62 -20.18
N ILE A 86 5.54 -19.04 -20.99
CA ILE A 86 5.25 -19.51 -22.36
C ILE A 86 6.49 -19.37 -23.26
N GLN A 87 7.30 -18.33 -23.05
CA GLN A 87 8.57 -18.13 -23.77
C GLN A 87 9.69 -19.11 -23.36
N GLY A 88 9.44 -19.96 -22.35
CA GLY A 88 10.33 -21.03 -21.92
C GLY A 88 11.18 -20.71 -20.70
N HIS A 89 10.97 -19.57 -20.03
CA HIS A 89 11.58 -19.32 -18.73
C HIS A 89 10.99 -20.25 -17.67
N SER A 90 11.82 -20.71 -16.72
CA SER A 90 11.31 -21.48 -15.58
C SER A 90 10.90 -20.56 -14.42
N HIS A 91 10.06 -21.06 -13.51
CA HIS A 91 9.73 -20.35 -12.26
C HIS A 91 10.99 -19.99 -11.46
N ASP A 92 11.91 -20.95 -11.33
CA ASP A 92 13.18 -20.71 -10.62
C ASP A 92 14.02 -19.63 -11.29
N TYR A 93 14.07 -19.60 -12.63
CA TYR A 93 14.75 -18.55 -13.36
C TYR A 93 14.13 -17.17 -13.09
N LEU A 94 12.81 -17.04 -13.15
CA LEU A 94 12.13 -15.77 -12.90
C LEU A 94 12.25 -15.29 -11.45
N LEU A 95 12.35 -16.21 -10.47
CA LEU A 95 12.64 -15.85 -9.08
C LEU A 95 14.03 -15.21 -8.90
N HIS A 96 15.01 -15.67 -9.67
CA HIS A 96 16.39 -15.14 -9.62
C HIS A 96 16.61 -13.94 -10.56
N HIS A 97 15.66 -13.69 -11.47
CA HIS A 97 15.71 -12.61 -12.46
C HIS A 97 14.42 -11.77 -12.45
N PRO A 98 14.08 -11.13 -11.31
CA PRO A 98 12.85 -10.34 -11.19
C PRO A 98 12.81 -9.15 -12.15
N GLU A 99 13.96 -8.63 -12.61
CA GLU A 99 14.08 -7.54 -13.56
C GLU A 99 13.33 -7.79 -14.87
N ILE A 100 13.21 -9.05 -15.31
CA ILE A 100 12.47 -9.42 -16.52
C ILE A 100 11.02 -8.93 -16.49
N ILE A 101 10.42 -8.97 -15.30
CA ILE A 101 9.05 -8.54 -15.08
C ILE A 101 9.01 -7.08 -14.61
N GLN A 102 9.89 -6.70 -13.68
CA GLN A 102 9.91 -5.36 -13.08
C GLN A 102 10.18 -4.26 -14.11
N ASP A 103 11.11 -4.45 -15.02
CA ASP A 103 11.44 -3.46 -16.07
C ASP A 103 10.24 -3.19 -16.99
N ARG A 104 9.45 -4.23 -17.26
CA ARG A 104 8.21 -4.11 -18.07
C ARG A 104 7.05 -3.45 -17.31
N LEU A 105 7.04 -3.56 -15.99
CA LEU A 105 6.04 -2.91 -15.13
C LEU A 105 6.40 -1.45 -14.81
N ALA A 106 7.66 -1.07 -14.89
CA ALA A 106 8.17 0.22 -14.44
C ALA A 106 7.43 1.40 -15.07
N GLU A 107 7.10 1.33 -16.36
CA GLU A 107 6.33 2.37 -17.05
C GLU A 107 4.93 2.55 -16.44
N PHE A 108 4.24 1.44 -16.17
CA PHE A 108 2.90 1.49 -15.55
C PHE A 108 2.96 2.02 -14.11
N MET A 109 3.99 1.63 -13.35
CA MET A 109 4.20 2.12 -11.99
C MET A 109 4.45 3.63 -11.96
N THR A 110 5.14 4.18 -12.95
CA THR A 110 5.34 5.63 -13.08
C THR A 110 3.99 6.34 -13.26
N HIS A 111 3.11 5.81 -14.11
CA HIS A 111 1.78 6.37 -14.30
C HIS A 111 0.89 6.32 -13.05
N GLN A 112 1.12 5.37 -12.15
CA GLN A 112 0.38 5.27 -10.89
C GLN A 112 0.48 6.56 -10.06
N ALA A 113 1.64 7.20 -10.01
CA ALA A 113 1.86 8.43 -9.26
C ALA A 113 0.95 9.59 -9.71
N SER A 114 0.52 9.60 -10.98
CA SER A 114 -0.42 10.60 -11.50
C SER A 114 -1.79 10.55 -10.85
N PHE A 115 -2.15 9.45 -10.19
CA PHE A 115 -3.43 9.26 -9.49
C PHE A 115 -3.34 9.51 -7.99
N GLN A 116 -2.13 9.73 -7.47
CA GLN A 116 -1.92 10.01 -6.05
C GLN A 116 -2.63 11.28 -5.62
N ASN A 117 -3.41 11.20 -4.56
CA ASN A 117 -4.23 12.28 -4.02
C ASN A 117 -5.20 12.90 -5.04
N ARG A 118 -5.64 12.13 -6.04
CA ARG A 118 -6.77 12.52 -6.88
C ARG A 118 -8.08 12.16 -6.19
N MET A 119 -9.06 13.05 -6.24
CA MET A 119 -10.32 12.88 -5.53
C MET A 119 -11.03 11.58 -5.94
N VAL A 120 -11.38 10.78 -4.95
CA VAL A 120 -12.34 9.68 -5.11
C VAL A 120 -13.65 10.27 -5.64
N GLY A 121 -14.15 9.74 -6.77
CA GLY A 121 -15.35 10.25 -7.46
C GLY A 121 -15.06 11.09 -8.71
N THR A 122 -13.86 11.65 -8.85
CA THR A 122 -13.39 12.26 -10.10
C THR A 122 -12.41 11.37 -10.87
N SER A 123 -11.80 10.40 -10.17
CA SER A 123 -10.89 9.40 -10.75
C SER A 123 -11.19 8.02 -10.20
N THR A 124 -11.38 7.04 -11.08
CA THR A 124 -11.54 5.63 -10.71
C THR A 124 -10.27 5.05 -10.07
N PHE A 125 -9.10 5.59 -10.42
CA PHE A 125 -7.79 5.11 -9.98
C PHE A 125 -7.15 5.98 -8.92
N GLY A 126 -7.83 7.05 -8.49
CA GLY A 126 -7.34 7.93 -7.43
C GLY A 126 -7.23 7.20 -6.10
N TYR A 127 -6.16 7.49 -5.36
CA TYR A 127 -5.91 6.91 -4.04
C TYR A 127 -5.25 7.92 -3.10
N PRO A 128 -5.52 7.85 -1.80
CA PRO A 128 -4.93 8.75 -0.83
C PRO A 128 -3.51 8.28 -0.45
N ALA A 129 -2.59 9.24 -0.31
CA ALA A 129 -1.24 9.01 0.20
C ALA A 129 -0.75 10.23 0.96
N LEU A 130 -0.02 10.01 2.03
CA LEU A 130 0.65 11.07 2.76
C LEU A 130 1.93 11.47 2.02
N ASP A 131 1.91 12.61 1.35
CA ASP A 131 2.97 13.07 0.45
C ASP A 131 3.36 14.55 0.65
N GLY A 132 2.83 15.20 1.69
CA GLY A 132 2.98 16.63 1.94
C GLY A 132 1.89 17.49 1.28
N PHE A 133 1.02 16.90 0.45
CA PHE A 133 -0.09 17.57 -0.25
C PHE A 133 -1.44 16.89 -0.02
N PHE A 134 -1.48 15.88 0.85
CA PHE A 134 -2.69 15.17 1.21
C PHE A 134 -3.68 16.10 1.94
N ASP A 135 -4.93 16.19 1.45
CA ASP A 135 -5.99 17.04 2.01
C ASP A 135 -7.35 16.32 2.14
N HIS A 136 -7.41 15.02 1.78
CA HIS A 136 -8.63 14.21 1.78
C HIS A 136 -8.80 13.43 3.09
N PHE A 137 -8.95 14.14 4.23
CA PHE A 137 -9.02 13.53 5.58
C PHE A 137 -10.23 12.61 5.77
N GLU A 138 -11.26 12.73 4.94
CA GLU A 138 -12.41 11.84 4.89
C GLU A 138 -12.07 10.42 4.39
N SER A 139 -10.97 10.27 3.66
CA SER A 139 -10.49 8.96 3.19
C SER A 139 -9.75 8.16 4.27
N ILE A 140 -9.50 8.75 5.43
CA ILE A 140 -8.87 8.04 6.55
C ILE A 140 -9.89 7.12 7.21
N ILE A 141 -9.65 5.82 7.18
CA ILE A 141 -10.45 4.85 7.94
C ILE A 141 -10.20 5.07 9.42
N VAL A 142 -11.30 5.20 10.18
CA VAL A 142 -11.27 5.35 11.65
C VAL A 142 -12.01 4.19 12.28
N VAL A 143 -11.29 3.36 13.03
CA VAL A 143 -11.86 2.25 13.78
C VAL A 143 -11.89 2.59 15.26
N GLN A 144 -13.07 2.61 15.86
CA GLN A 144 -13.25 2.85 17.30
C GLN A 144 -12.89 1.60 18.11
N LEU A 145 -12.02 1.76 19.09
CA LEU A 145 -11.59 0.69 19.97
C LEU A 145 -12.47 0.61 21.21
N GLY A 146 -13.33 -0.40 21.26
CA GLY A 146 -14.23 -0.66 22.37
C GLY A 146 -13.52 -0.90 23.71
N SER A 147 -14.28 -0.81 24.83
CA SER A 147 -13.73 -1.04 26.16
C SER A 147 -13.26 -2.49 26.39
N GLY A 148 -13.80 -3.44 25.62
CA GLY A 148 -13.44 -4.87 25.65
C GLY A 148 -12.34 -5.28 24.69
N LEU A 149 -11.65 -4.31 24.08
CA LEU A 149 -10.55 -4.57 23.12
C LEU A 149 -9.53 -5.54 23.73
N LYS A 150 -9.20 -6.59 22.98
CA LYS A 150 -8.19 -7.60 23.35
C LYS A 150 -6.89 -7.36 22.59
N GLU A 151 -6.99 -7.14 21.28
CA GLU A 151 -5.80 -7.06 20.44
C GLU A 151 -5.99 -6.16 19.21
N VAL A 152 -4.89 -5.56 18.79
CA VAL A 152 -4.76 -4.84 17.51
C VAL A 152 -3.45 -5.24 16.86
N THR A 153 -3.52 -5.74 15.63
CA THR A 153 -2.35 -6.00 14.80
C THR A 153 -2.37 -5.04 13.63
N LEU A 154 -1.25 -4.36 13.38
CA LEU A 154 -1.08 -3.46 12.24
C LEU A 154 -0.05 -4.04 11.28
N ALA A 155 -0.29 -3.90 9.99
CA ALA A 155 0.65 -4.28 8.94
C ALA A 155 0.56 -3.34 7.74
N SER A 156 1.61 -3.33 6.91
CA SER A 156 1.51 -2.87 5.53
C SER A 156 0.77 -3.91 4.67
N ASP A 157 0.53 -3.59 3.42
CA ASP A 157 -0.04 -4.47 2.39
C ASP A 157 0.82 -5.69 2.04
N GLY A 158 2.08 -5.74 2.50
CA GLY A 158 3.01 -6.83 2.24
C GLY A 158 2.62 -8.20 2.83
N TYR A 159 1.62 -8.27 3.72
CA TYR A 159 1.07 -9.53 4.20
C TYR A 159 -0.22 -9.88 3.46
N PRO A 160 -0.26 -11.00 2.70
CA PRO A 160 -1.46 -11.44 2.00
C PRO A 160 -2.60 -11.80 2.95
N TYR A 161 -2.25 -12.24 4.16
CA TYR A 161 -3.19 -12.59 5.23
C TYR A 161 -2.62 -12.13 6.56
N LEU A 162 -3.35 -11.26 7.25
CA LEU A 162 -2.98 -10.77 8.57
C LEU A 162 -3.68 -11.59 9.66
N TYR A 163 -2.89 -12.06 10.62
CA TYR A 163 -3.36 -12.81 11.78
C TYR A 163 -3.02 -12.04 13.08
N PRO A 164 -3.60 -12.43 14.22
CA PRO A 164 -3.34 -11.77 15.50
C PRO A 164 -1.86 -11.74 15.88
N THR A 165 -1.11 -12.78 15.53
CA THR A 165 0.32 -12.85 15.83
C THR A 165 1.17 -12.78 14.57
N LEU A 166 2.38 -12.25 14.72
CA LEU A 166 3.38 -12.23 13.65
C LEU A 166 3.69 -13.66 13.18
N GLU A 167 3.81 -14.61 14.12
CA GLU A 167 4.14 -16.00 13.80
C GLU A 167 3.09 -16.65 12.89
N GLU A 168 1.81 -16.43 13.15
CA GLU A 168 0.71 -16.95 12.32
C GLU A 168 0.70 -16.31 10.93
N SER A 169 0.91 -14.98 10.84
CA SER A 169 0.99 -14.26 9.58
C SER A 169 2.18 -14.76 8.74
N GLU A 170 3.36 -14.91 9.36
CA GLU A 170 4.56 -15.45 8.72
C GLU A 170 4.38 -16.92 8.27
N MET A 171 3.75 -17.75 9.09
CA MET A 171 3.45 -19.13 8.72
C MET A 171 2.56 -19.18 7.49
N LYS A 172 1.53 -18.34 7.44
CA LYS A 172 0.63 -18.26 6.29
C LYS A 172 1.34 -17.75 5.05
N LEU A 173 2.17 -16.72 5.17
CA LEU A 173 2.98 -16.21 4.06
C LEU A 173 3.88 -17.32 3.47
N ARG A 174 4.58 -18.07 4.32
CA ARG A 174 5.40 -19.22 3.85
C ARG A 174 4.58 -20.27 3.10
N GLN A 175 3.36 -20.58 3.57
CA GLN A 175 2.47 -21.51 2.88
C GLN A 175 2.06 -21.00 1.49
N VAL A 176 1.77 -19.69 1.36
CA VAL A 176 1.46 -19.05 0.08
C VAL A 176 2.66 -19.14 -0.86
N LEU A 177 3.85 -18.74 -0.39
CA LEU A 177 5.07 -18.78 -1.19
C LEU A 177 5.51 -20.19 -1.61
N GLN A 178 5.16 -21.24 -0.82
CA GLN A 178 5.42 -22.61 -1.23
C GLN A 178 4.53 -23.06 -2.39
N LYS A 179 3.30 -22.56 -2.47
CA LYS A 179 2.34 -22.93 -3.51
C LYS A 179 2.46 -22.03 -4.75
N ASP A 180 2.68 -20.76 -4.53
CA ASP A 180 2.74 -19.72 -5.56
C ASP A 180 3.97 -18.84 -5.33
N PRO A 181 5.17 -19.36 -5.64
CA PRO A 181 6.42 -18.66 -5.32
C PRO A 181 6.60 -17.33 -6.07
N LEU A 182 5.93 -17.15 -7.21
CA LEU A 182 5.94 -15.91 -7.97
C LEU A 182 4.75 -15.00 -7.64
N LEU A 183 3.83 -15.41 -6.76
CA LEU A 183 2.67 -14.64 -6.34
C LEU A 183 1.84 -14.10 -7.52
N TYR A 184 1.42 -14.98 -8.43
CA TYR A 184 0.67 -14.58 -9.63
C TYR A 184 -0.57 -15.41 -9.90
N THR A 185 -0.81 -16.48 -9.13
CA THR A 185 -1.95 -17.39 -9.31
C THR A 185 -2.97 -17.28 -8.18
N GLU A 186 -2.69 -17.92 -7.01
CA GLU A 186 -3.60 -17.94 -5.85
C GLU A 186 -3.61 -16.58 -5.12
N TYR A 187 -2.45 -15.96 -5.00
CA TYR A 187 -2.29 -14.64 -4.41
C TYR A 187 -1.48 -13.75 -5.37
N ARG A 188 -2.16 -12.81 -5.97
CA ARG A 188 -1.50 -11.87 -6.88
C ARG A 188 -0.96 -10.70 -6.07
N ALA A 189 0.34 -10.45 -6.22
CA ALA A 189 1.02 -9.29 -5.65
C ALA A 189 1.48 -8.33 -6.75
N THR A 190 1.61 -7.07 -6.41
CA THR A 190 2.19 -6.02 -7.27
C THR A 190 3.70 -5.94 -7.12
#